data_8080a153b72a6846ec7e85d38784c78c
#
_entry.id   8080a153b72a6846ec7e85d38784c78c
#
_cell.length_a   1.000
_cell.length_b   1.000
_cell.length_c   1.000
_cell.angle_alpha   90.00
_cell.angle_beta   90.00
_cell.angle_gamma   90.00
#
_symmetry.space_group_name_H-M   'P 1'
#
loop_
_entity.id
_entity.type
_entity.pdbx_description
1 polymer ?
#
loop_
_entity_poly.entity_id
_entity_poly.type
_entity_poly.pdbx_seq_one_letter_code
_entity_poly.pdbx_strand_id
1 'polypeptide(L)'
;EVFRNQGKKRFLFLSDSNSLNKRICRGSAWFGNELVYYPEKSTKKAVPGFMSQYNRHRSSAIIKIGTRDSICCLSTSSAANNKNINKKTRPVVFEIAVGGVVGRDSFLGEVSSLGYNKVESVFKAGDVSVRGDIVDIFPVYEKEPVRVGFSFDNVESISFFNIDSQRTTKTIQAYSFYDVFGKEEVLGRSLVDFVTWDRVVRI
;
A
#
# COMPACT_ATOMS: atom_id res chain seq x y z
N GLU A 1 3.66 -6.26 26.56
CA GLU A 1 4.45 -5.31 27.37
C GLU A 1 5.52 -4.55 26.57
N VAL A 2 6.13 -5.15 25.54
CA VAL A 2 7.21 -4.54 24.72
C VAL A 2 6.75 -3.30 23.94
N PHE A 3 5.46 -3.16 23.65
CA PHE A 3 4.91 -2.09 22.80
C PHE A 3 4.34 -0.88 23.54
N ARG A 4 4.32 -0.87 24.87
CA ARG A 4 3.69 0.20 25.67
C ARG A 4 4.60 1.38 26.00
N ASN A 5 5.91 1.32 25.73
CA ASN A 5 6.83 2.39 26.08
C ASN A 5 7.17 3.28 24.87
N GLN A 6 6.84 4.53 25.03
CA GLN A 6 7.08 5.73 24.24
C GLN A 6 8.38 5.70 23.44
N GLY A 7 8.23 5.73 22.09
CA GLY A 7 9.31 5.90 21.12
C GLY A 7 8.97 5.22 19.80
N LYS A 8 9.45 5.78 18.70
CA LYS A 8 9.39 5.18 17.35
C LYS A 8 10.11 3.84 17.41
N LYS A 9 9.40 2.72 17.21
CA LYS A 9 10.00 1.38 17.29
C LYS A 9 9.62 0.55 16.08
N ARG A 10 10.63 0.03 15.39
CA ARG A 10 10.49 -0.85 14.22
C ARG A 10 11.04 -2.22 14.54
N PHE A 11 10.19 -3.24 14.53
CA PHE A 11 10.56 -4.63 14.80
C PHE A 11 10.36 -5.48 13.56
N LEU A 12 11.38 -6.27 13.23
CA LEU A 12 11.31 -7.28 12.18
C LEU A 12 11.37 -8.67 12.81
N PHE A 13 10.31 -9.45 12.61
CA PHE A 13 10.25 -10.84 13.03
C PHE A 13 10.44 -11.75 11.81
N LEU A 14 11.44 -12.62 11.89
CA LEU A 14 11.79 -13.58 10.86
C LEU A 14 11.38 -14.97 11.31
N SER A 15 10.60 -15.66 10.49
CA SER A 15 10.21 -17.05 10.69
C SER A 15 10.65 -17.91 9.50
N ASP A 16 10.59 -19.21 9.67
CA ASP A 16 10.87 -20.15 8.58
C ASP A 16 9.59 -20.55 7.81
N SER A 17 8.43 -20.02 8.20
CA SER A 17 7.16 -20.44 7.62
C SER A 17 6.22 -19.29 7.25
N ASN A 18 5.89 -19.18 5.94
CA ASN A 18 4.86 -18.29 5.43
C ASN A 18 3.46 -18.59 6.01
N SER A 19 3.15 -19.86 6.30
CA SER A 19 1.86 -20.26 6.87
C SER A 19 1.71 -19.79 8.31
N LEU A 20 2.78 -19.88 9.10
CA LEU A 20 2.83 -19.37 10.47
C LEU A 20 2.61 -17.84 10.47
N ASN A 21 3.33 -17.11 9.62
CA ASN A 21 3.21 -15.66 9.52
C ASN A 21 1.78 -15.22 9.15
N LYS A 22 1.14 -15.90 8.20
CA LYS A 22 -0.26 -15.64 7.84
C LYS A 22 -1.21 -15.88 9.00
N ARG A 23 -1.01 -16.95 9.78
CA ARG A 23 -1.84 -17.27 10.97
C ARG A 23 -1.67 -16.20 12.04
N ILE A 24 -0.44 -15.79 12.34
CA ILE A 24 -0.14 -14.71 13.30
C ILE A 24 -0.84 -13.43 12.86
N CYS A 25 -0.71 -13.03 11.59
CA CYS A 25 -1.35 -11.82 11.08
C CYS A 25 -2.88 -11.87 11.13
N ARG A 26 -3.50 -13.02 10.88
CA ARG A 26 -4.96 -13.18 10.99
C ARG A 26 -5.46 -13.13 12.42
N GLY A 27 -4.68 -13.70 13.36
CA GLY A 27 -5.00 -13.69 14.79
C GLY A 27 -4.65 -12.39 15.51
N SER A 28 -3.97 -11.46 14.84
CA SER A 28 -3.37 -10.28 15.45
C SER A 28 -4.29 -9.04 15.48
N ALA A 29 -5.60 -9.22 15.54
CA ALA A 29 -6.54 -8.12 15.83
C ALA A 29 -6.13 -7.30 17.08
N TRP A 30 -5.34 -7.89 17.96
CA TRP A 30 -4.76 -7.30 19.18
C TRP A 30 -3.63 -6.29 18.90
N PHE A 31 -2.94 -6.37 17.74
CA PHE A 31 -1.82 -5.48 17.39
C PHE A 31 -2.26 -4.28 16.54
N GLY A 32 -3.54 -4.20 16.22
CA GLY A 32 -4.09 -3.10 15.43
C GLY A 32 -3.44 -2.99 14.04
N ASN A 33 -3.25 -1.75 13.59
CA ASN A 33 -2.64 -1.45 12.29
C ASN A 33 -1.09 -1.53 12.29
N GLU A 34 -0.47 -1.89 13.40
CA GLU A 34 0.98 -1.89 13.56
C GLU A 34 1.65 -3.16 13.03
N LEU A 35 0.90 -4.26 12.91
CA LEU A 35 1.43 -5.52 12.40
C LEU A 35 1.27 -5.62 10.88
N VAL A 36 2.38 -5.84 10.19
CA VAL A 36 2.46 -5.95 8.74
C VAL A 36 3.11 -7.27 8.34
N TYR A 37 2.54 -7.94 7.35
CA TYR A 37 3.11 -9.15 6.76
C TYR A 37 3.78 -8.85 5.42
N TYR A 38 5.06 -9.17 5.31
CA TYR A 38 5.83 -9.09 4.06
C TYR A 38 6.07 -10.51 3.52
N PRO A 39 5.30 -10.96 2.51
CA PRO A 39 5.36 -12.32 1.98
C PRO A 39 6.54 -12.55 1.05
N GLU A 40 6.86 -13.81 0.80
CA GLU A 40 7.77 -14.22 -0.27
C GLU A 40 7.24 -13.80 -1.65
N LYS A 41 8.15 -13.63 -2.60
CA LYS A 41 7.78 -13.35 -3.99
C LYS A 41 7.01 -14.55 -4.55
N SER A 42 5.93 -14.27 -5.26
CA SER A 42 5.21 -15.32 -5.98
C SER A 42 6.10 -15.89 -7.10
N THR A 43 6.20 -17.20 -7.17
CA THR A 43 6.86 -17.91 -8.29
C THR A 43 5.99 -17.98 -9.53
N LYS A 44 4.69 -17.63 -9.42
CA LYS A 44 3.77 -17.60 -10.56
C LYS A 44 4.13 -16.45 -11.49
N LYS A 45 4.18 -16.72 -12.80
CA LYS A 45 4.39 -15.68 -13.82
C LYS A 45 3.36 -14.57 -13.65
N ALA A 46 3.82 -13.33 -13.74
CA ALA A 46 2.94 -12.17 -13.74
C ALA A 46 2.05 -12.21 -14.98
N VAL A 47 0.75 -12.02 -14.79
CA VAL A 47 -0.18 -11.82 -15.89
C VAL A 47 -0.19 -10.30 -16.17
N PRO A 48 0.06 -9.87 -17.43
CA PRO A 48 -0.01 -8.44 -17.77
C PRO A 48 -1.34 -7.84 -17.33
N GLY A 49 -1.30 -6.66 -16.72
CA GLY A 49 -2.50 -5.98 -16.19
C GLY A 49 -3.12 -6.59 -14.93
N PHE A 50 -2.51 -7.64 -14.35
CA PHE A 50 -3.02 -8.27 -13.13
C PHE A 50 -1.96 -8.30 -12.03
N MET A 51 -2.22 -7.58 -10.94
CA MET A 51 -1.38 -7.64 -9.77
C MET A 51 -1.76 -8.82 -8.88
N SER A 52 -0.81 -9.72 -8.64
CA SER A 52 -1.02 -10.85 -7.74
C SER A 52 -1.29 -10.38 -6.31
N GLN A 53 -2.06 -11.17 -5.54
CA GLN A 53 -2.32 -10.90 -4.12
C GLN A 53 -1.01 -10.76 -3.32
N TYR A 54 0.02 -11.52 -3.67
CA TYR A 54 1.34 -11.42 -3.03
C TYR A 54 2.01 -10.08 -3.29
N ASN A 55 1.98 -9.59 -4.53
CA ASN A 55 2.55 -8.30 -4.87
C ASN A 55 1.82 -7.16 -4.16
N ARG A 56 0.49 -7.23 -4.08
CA ARG A 56 -0.30 -6.26 -3.30
C ARG A 56 0.10 -6.22 -1.82
N HIS A 57 0.24 -7.39 -1.18
CA HIS A 57 0.67 -7.46 0.21
C HIS A 57 2.10 -6.92 0.40
N ARG A 58 3.01 -7.22 -0.53
CA ARG A 58 4.38 -6.70 -0.48
C ARG A 58 4.42 -5.19 -0.62
N SER A 59 3.73 -4.63 -1.61
CA SER A 59 3.65 -3.18 -1.83
C SER A 59 3.02 -2.47 -0.63
N SER A 60 1.90 -2.97 -0.14
CA SER A 60 1.26 -2.46 1.08
C SER A 60 2.21 -2.48 2.29
N ALA A 61 2.97 -3.58 2.46
CA ALA A 61 3.93 -3.70 3.53
C ALA A 61 5.06 -2.67 3.42
N ILE A 62 5.65 -2.51 2.22
CA ILE A 62 6.75 -1.57 1.96
C ILE A 62 6.29 -0.13 2.25
N ILE A 63 5.11 0.27 1.78
CA ILE A 63 4.56 1.59 2.02
C ILE A 63 4.38 1.82 3.52
N LYS A 64 3.74 0.89 4.24
CA LYS A 64 3.51 1.00 5.68
C LYS A 64 4.82 1.06 6.47
N ILE A 65 5.81 0.25 6.09
CA ILE A 65 7.14 0.24 6.72
C ILE A 65 7.88 1.56 6.46
N GLY A 66 7.76 2.10 5.25
CA GLY A 66 8.42 3.37 4.87
C GLY A 66 7.79 4.62 5.48
N THR A 67 6.48 4.60 5.73
CA THR A 67 5.70 5.79 6.15
C THR A 67 5.38 5.82 7.64
N ARG A 68 5.47 4.70 8.36
CA ARG A 68 5.14 4.64 9.78
C ARG A 68 6.37 4.67 10.67
N ASP A 69 6.28 5.40 11.75
CA ASP A 69 7.35 5.51 12.75
C ASP A 69 7.46 4.27 13.64
N SER A 70 6.31 3.65 13.96
CA SER A 70 6.24 2.44 14.77
C SER A 70 5.56 1.33 13.97
N ILE A 71 6.25 0.20 13.77
CA ILE A 71 5.74 -0.91 13.00
C ILE A 71 6.36 -2.25 13.44
N CYS A 72 5.54 -3.26 13.38
CA CYS A 72 5.94 -4.65 13.56
C CYS A 72 5.78 -5.38 12.21
N CYS A 73 6.86 -5.88 11.66
CA CYS A 73 6.82 -6.62 10.40
C CYS A 73 7.11 -8.10 10.63
N LEU A 74 6.29 -8.95 10.04
CA LEU A 74 6.51 -10.39 9.96
C LEU A 74 6.95 -10.76 8.55
N SER A 75 8.03 -11.53 8.42
CA SER A 75 8.53 -12.03 7.15
C SER A 75 9.18 -13.39 7.31
N THR A 76 9.44 -14.11 6.22
CA THR A 76 10.39 -15.21 6.24
C THR A 76 11.81 -14.68 6.06
N SER A 77 12.80 -15.44 6.56
CA SER A 77 14.21 -15.10 6.36
C SER A 77 14.56 -14.97 4.87
N SER A 78 14.01 -15.84 4.03
CA SER A 78 14.15 -15.79 2.58
C SER A 78 13.60 -14.49 1.98
N ALA A 79 12.35 -14.15 2.31
CA ALA A 79 11.70 -12.94 1.78
C ALA A 79 12.37 -11.66 2.24
N ALA A 80 12.81 -11.59 3.50
CA ALA A 80 13.43 -10.41 4.09
C ALA A 80 14.82 -10.12 3.52
N ASN A 81 15.59 -11.15 3.19
CA ASN A 81 16.94 -11.01 2.63
C ASN A 81 16.96 -10.85 1.10
N ASN A 82 15.83 -11.09 0.43
CA ASN A 82 15.77 -10.99 -1.03
C ASN A 82 15.80 -9.51 -1.46
N LYS A 83 16.75 -9.15 -2.33
CA LYS A 83 17.00 -7.79 -2.82
C LYS A 83 16.00 -7.35 -3.89
N ASN A 84 14.70 -7.37 -3.55
CA ASN A 84 13.59 -7.09 -4.48
C ASN A 84 12.93 -5.72 -4.24
N ILE A 85 13.43 -4.91 -3.30
CA ILE A 85 12.88 -3.59 -3.03
C ILE A 85 13.73 -2.59 -3.82
N ASN A 86 13.09 -1.86 -4.73
CA ASN A 86 13.77 -0.87 -5.56
C ASN A 86 14.53 0.15 -4.70
N LYS A 87 15.76 0.49 -5.06
CA LYS A 87 16.59 1.49 -4.36
C LYS A 87 15.96 2.88 -4.37
N LYS A 88 15.18 3.20 -5.39
CA LYS A 88 14.46 4.47 -5.53
C LYS A 88 13.14 4.52 -4.77
N THR A 89 12.80 3.48 -4.01
CA THR A 89 11.56 3.44 -3.23
C THR A 89 11.61 4.38 -2.01
N ARG A 90 11.74 5.67 -2.27
CA ARG A 90 10.83 6.61 -1.59
C ARG A 90 9.55 6.47 -2.39
N PRO A 91 8.43 6.14 -1.76
CA PRO A 91 7.16 6.14 -2.47
C PRO A 91 7.05 7.50 -3.16
N VAL A 92 6.90 7.50 -4.49
CA VAL A 92 6.56 8.73 -5.20
C VAL A 92 5.20 9.12 -4.67
N VAL A 93 5.19 10.14 -3.84
CA VAL A 93 3.96 10.62 -3.23
C VAL A 93 3.37 11.61 -4.20
N PHE A 94 2.25 11.24 -4.77
CA PHE A 94 1.36 12.16 -5.42
C PHE A 94 0.27 12.51 -4.40
N GLU A 95 0.15 13.79 -4.05
CA GLU A 95 -0.79 14.26 -3.04
C GLU A 95 -1.84 15.17 -3.66
N ILE A 96 -3.09 14.98 -3.27
CA ILE A 96 -4.21 15.85 -3.61
C ILE A 96 -4.90 16.36 -2.35
N ALA A 97 -5.45 17.57 -2.44
CA ALA A 97 -6.23 18.17 -1.36
C ALA A 97 -7.50 18.82 -1.92
N VAL A 98 -8.55 18.85 -1.12
CA VAL A 98 -9.78 19.57 -1.46
C VAL A 98 -9.46 21.04 -1.68
N GLY A 99 -9.97 21.62 -2.77
CA GLY A 99 -9.65 22.97 -3.25
C GLY A 99 -8.35 23.06 -4.04
N GLY A 100 -7.58 21.98 -4.17
CA GLY A 100 -6.38 21.95 -5.01
C GLY A 100 -6.74 22.00 -6.49
N VAL A 101 -5.91 22.71 -7.27
CA VAL A 101 -6.06 22.84 -8.73
C VAL A 101 -5.29 21.72 -9.41
N VAL A 102 -6.02 20.70 -9.82
CA VAL A 102 -5.50 19.53 -10.56
C VAL A 102 -6.58 19.10 -11.53
N GLY A 103 -6.33 19.24 -12.83
CA GLY A 103 -7.25 18.77 -13.86
C GLY A 103 -7.46 17.26 -13.76
N ARG A 104 -8.70 16.80 -13.90
CA ARG A 104 -9.06 15.37 -13.81
C ARG A 104 -8.18 14.48 -14.71
N ASP A 105 -7.91 14.90 -15.94
CA ASP A 105 -7.14 14.09 -16.90
C ASP A 105 -5.66 14.05 -16.52
N SER A 106 -5.11 15.13 -15.98
CA SER A 106 -3.76 15.15 -15.41
C SER A 106 -3.66 14.22 -14.20
N PHE A 107 -4.64 14.28 -13.30
CA PHE A 107 -4.74 13.37 -12.17
C PHE A 107 -4.78 11.90 -12.60
N LEU A 108 -5.58 11.58 -13.63
CA LEU A 108 -5.65 10.22 -14.19
C LEU A 108 -4.34 9.76 -14.80
N GLY A 109 -3.60 10.66 -15.46
CA GLY A 109 -2.26 10.39 -15.97
C GLY A 109 -1.30 9.98 -14.86
N GLU A 110 -1.30 10.73 -13.74
CA GLU A 110 -0.49 10.42 -12.57
C GLU A 110 -0.88 9.07 -11.95
N VAL A 111 -2.17 8.85 -11.69
CA VAL A 111 -2.67 7.59 -11.14
C VAL A 111 -2.34 6.41 -12.06
N SER A 112 -2.46 6.58 -13.38
CA SER A 112 -2.10 5.55 -14.35
C SER A 112 -0.60 5.25 -14.33
N SER A 113 0.25 6.28 -14.14
CA SER A 113 1.70 6.11 -14.01
C SER A 113 2.09 5.30 -12.77
N LEU A 114 1.26 5.34 -11.73
CA LEU A 114 1.39 4.52 -10.53
C LEU A 114 0.98 3.05 -10.77
N GLY A 115 0.50 2.69 -11.96
CA GLY A 115 0.21 1.33 -12.37
C GLY A 115 -1.19 0.81 -11.98
N TYR A 116 -2.15 1.70 -11.69
CA TYR A 116 -3.54 1.29 -11.48
C TYR A 116 -4.20 0.83 -12.78
N ASN A 117 -5.03 -0.22 -12.70
CA ASN A 117 -5.78 -0.74 -13.84
C ASN A 117 -7.06 0.06 -14.06
N LYS A 118 -7.24 0.60 -15.27
CA LYS A 118 -8.49 1.28 -15.64
C LYS A 118 -9.59 0.24 -15.88
N VAL A 119 -10.70 0.39 -15.18
CA VAL A 119 -11.88 -0.49 -15.21
C VAL A 119 -13.17 0.36 -15.28
N GLU A 120 -14.29 -0.27 -15.61
CA GLU A 120 -15.60 0.42 -15.61
C GLU A 120 -16.07 0.76 -14.19
N SER A 121 -15.82 -0.16 -13.24
CA SER A 121 -16.13 0.02 -11.82
C SER A 121 -15.05 -0.63 -10.98
N VAL A 122 -14.74 0.01 -9.85
CA VAL A 122 -13.72 -0.44 -8.91
C VAL A 122 -14.27 -1.56 -8.04
N PHE A 123 -13.59 -2.73 -8.04
CA PHE A 123 -13.97 -3.89 -7.22
C PHE A 123 -12.83 -4.40 -6.34
N LYS A 124 -11.59 -4.17 -6.73
CA LYS A 124 -10.41 -4.70 -6.02
C LYS A 124 -9.29 -3.68 -5.96
N ALA A 125 -8.45 -3.84 -4.97
CA ALA A 125 -7.26 -3.01 -4.82
C ALA A 125 -6.39 -3.06 -6.10
N GLY A 126 -5.97 -1.88 -6.57
CA GLY A 126 -5.27 -1.66 -7.83
C GLY A 126 -6.17 -1.23 -8.99
N ASP A 127 -7.49 -1.15 -8.80
CA ASP A 127 -8.41 -0.66 -9.82
C ASP A 127 -8.57 0.87 -9.74
N VAL A 128 -8.82 1.50 -10.91
CA VAL A 128 -9.24 2.89 -11.07
C VAL A 128 -10.39 2.97 -12.08
N SER A 129 -11.43 3.74 -11.78
CA SER A 129 -12.53 4.01 -12.69
C SER A 129 -12.85 5.49 -12.76
N VAL A 130 -13.44 5.89 -13.89
CA VAL A 130 -13.83 7.28 -14.16
C VAL A 130 -15.28 7.31 -14.58
N ARG A 131 -16.08 8.14 -13.91
CA ARG A 131 -17.49 8.35 -14.22
C ARG A 131 -17.81 9.84 -14.14
N GLY A 132 -17.87 10.50 -15.31
CA GLY A 132 -18.04 11.95 -15.36
C GLY A 132 -16.91 12.66 -14.63
N ASP A 133 -17.24 13.46 -13.64
CA ASP A 133 -16.28 14.21 -12.83
C ASP A 133 -15.83 13.46 -11.57
N ILE A 134 -16.11 12.17 -11.48
CA ILE A 134 -15.74 11.32 -10.36
C ILE A 134 -14.66 10.33 -10.80
N VAL A 135 -13.61 10.22 -10.01
CA VAL A 135 -12.57 9.20 -10.14
C VAL A 135 -12.56 8.34 -8.88
N ASP A 136 -12.86 7.05 -9.04
CA ASP A 136 -12.79 6.07 -7.97
C ASP A 136 -11.48 5.27 -8.10
N ILE A 137 -10.75 5.15 -7.01
CA ILE A 137 -9.46 4.45 -6.97
C ILE A 137 -9.45 3.53 -5.77
N PHE A 138 -8.99 2.29 -5.94
CA PHE A 138 -8.78 1.41 -4.81
C PHE A 138 -7.29 1.21 -4.53
N PRO A 139 -6.72 2.01 -3.63
CA PRO A 139 -5.32 1.89 -3.27
C PRO A 139 -5.03 0.52 -2.66
N VAL A 140 -3.89 -0.09 -3.02
CA VAL A 140 -3.54 -1.46 -2.57
C VAL A 140 -3.21 -1.54 -1.09
N TYR A 141 -2.98 -0.41 -0.43
CA TYR A 141 -2.64 -0.28 0.98
C TYR A 141 -3.84 0.13 1.85
N GLU A 142 -4.99 0.40 1.23
CA GLU A 142 -6.23 0.75 1.92
C GLU A 142 -7.21 -0.43 2.00
N LYS A 143 -8.16 -0.33 2.92
CA LYS A 143 -9.25 -1.31 3.07
C LYS A 143 -10.47 -0.94 2.24
N GLU A 144 -10.62 0.33 1.92
CA GLU A 144 -11.72 0.91 1.16
C GLU A 144 -11.18 1.75 0.02
N PRO A 145 -11.90 1.84 -1.11
CA PRO A 145 -11.53 2.71 -2.20
C PRO A 145 -11.75 4.19 -1.83
N VAL A 146 -11.01 5.04 -2.55
CA VAL A 146 -11.06 6.50 -2.45
C VAL A 146 -11.83 7.03 -3.66
N ARG A 147 -12.77 7.91 -3.43
CA ARG A 147 -13.52 8.68 -4.43
C ARG A 147 -13.03 10.11 -4.43
N VAL A 148 -12.66 10.60 -5.59
CA VAL A 148 -12.28 12.00 -5.82
C VAL A 148 -13.30 12.62 -6.75
N GLY A 149 -13.98 13.66 -6.27
CA GLY A 149 -14.89 14.48 -7.06
C GLY A 149 -14.17 15.72 -7.59
N PHE A 150 -14.37 16.02 -8.85
CA PHE A 150 -13.83 17.19 -9.51
C PHE A 150 -14.93 18.17 -9.90
N SER A 151 -14.60 19.46 -9.88
CA SER A 151 -15.40 20.52 -10.49
C SER A 151 -14.45 21.31 -11.38
N PHE A 152 -14.55 21.13 -12.70
CA PHE A 152 -13.58 21.60 -13.66
C PHE A 152 -12.16 21.08 -13.30
N ASP A 153 -11.22 21.99 -13.05
CA ASP A 153 -9.84 21.68 -12.68
C ASP A 153 -9.60 21.68 -11.15
N ASN A 154 -10.66 21.69 -10.34
CA ASN A 154 -10.54 21.71 -8.90
C ASN A 154 -10.96 20.38 -8.29
N VAL A 155 -10.26 19.93 -7.27
CA VAL A 155 -10.67 18.83 -6.41
C VAL A 155 -11.77 19.34 -5.48
N GLU A 156 -13.02 18.91 -5.71
CA GLU A 156 -14.17 19.33 -4.93
C GLU A 156 -14.34 18.49 -3.66
N SER A 157 -14.06 17.19 -3.76
CA SER A 157 -14.25 16.29 -2.62
C SER A 157 -13.30 15.10 -2.67
N ILE A 158 -12.94 14.59 -1.49
CA ILE A 158 -12.20 13.34 -1.34
C ILE A 158 -12.87 12.53 -0.23
N SER A 159 -13.19 11.26 -0.52
CA SER A 159 -13.85 10.39 0.46
C SER A 159 -13.49 8.93 0.28
N PHE A 160 -13.53 8.16 1.36
CA PHE A 160 -13.61 6.71 1.30
C PHE A 160 -15.05 6.28 1.08
N PHE A 161 -15.25 5.16 0.41
CA PHE A 161 -16.58 4.59 0.20
C PHE A 161 -16.58 3.07 0.29
N ASN A 162 -17.72 2.52 0.65
CA ASN A 162 -17.94 1.08 0.68
C ASN A 162 -18.30 0.58 -0.74
N ILE A 163 -17.63 -0.47 -1.21
CA ILE A 163 -17.80 -1.01 -2.57
C ILE A 163 -19.22 -1.51 -2.81
N ASP A 164 -19.78 -2.25 -1.86
CA ASP A 164 -21.08 -2.92 -2.04
C ASP A 164 -22.23 -1.92 -2.03
N SER A 165 -22.22 -0.99 -1.05
CA SER A 165 -23.27 0.00 -0.90
C SER A 165 -23.05 1.29 -1.69
N GLN A 166 -21.85 1.53 -2.22
CA GLN A 166 -21.42 2.76 -2.90
C GLN A 166 -21.54 4.03 -2.04
N ARG A 167 -21.77 3.87 -0.73
CA ARG A 167 -21.95 4.99 0.20
C ARG A 167 -20.62 5.46 0.76
N THR A 168 -20.46 6.75 0.90
CA THR A 168 -19.33 7.38 1.58
C THR A 168 -19.27 6.89 3.03
N THR A 169 -18.10 6.43 3.44
CA THR A 169 -17.82 5.99 4.81
C THR A 169 -17.08 7.06 5.59
N LYS A 170 -16.21 7.84 4.91
CA LYS A 170 -15.41 8.88 5.54
C LYS A 170 -15.02 9.95 4.52
N THR A 171 -15.22 11.22 4.84
CA THR A 171 -14.69 12.36 4.06
C THR A 171 -13.36 12.81 4.63
N ILE A 172 -12.42 13.20 3.76
CA ILE A 172 -11.07 13.63 4.12
C ILE A 172 -10.70 14.89 3.34
N GLN A 173 -9.73 15.67 3.84
CA GLN A 173 -9.30 16.94 3.23
C GLN A 173 -8.13 16.76 2.26
N ALA A 174 -7.32 15.73 2.46
CA ALA A 174 -6.18 15.42 1.59
C ALA A 174 -5.94 13.92 1.55
N TYR A 175 -5.33 13.45 0.46
CA TYR A 175 -4.95 12.06 0.30
C TYR A 175 -3.65 11.93 -0.49
N SER A 176 -2.77 11.01 -0.04
CA SER A 176 -1.49 10.72 -0.69
C SER A 176 -1.55 9.37 -1.38
N PHE A 177 -1.26 9.36 -2.68
CA PHE A 177 -1.11 8.15 -3.47
C PHE A 177 0.37 7.76 -3.56
N TYR A 178 0.65 6.48 -3.41
CA TYR A 178 2.00 5.92 -3.41
C TYR A 178 2.24 5.08 -4.65
N ASP A 179 3.48 5.08 -5.16
CA ASP A 179 3.89 4.15 -6.20
C ASP A 179 3.83 2.71 -5.66
N VAL A 180 2.96 1.94 -6.27
CA VAL A 180 2.65 0.59 -5.82
C VAL A 180 3.43 -0.46 -6.60
N PHE A 181 3.91 -0.09 -7.80
CA PHE A 181 4.35 -1.02 -8.81
C PHE A 181 5.83 -0.83 -9.18
N GLY A 182 6.60 -0.16 -8.34
CA GLY A 182 8.00 0.13 -8.61
C GLY A 182 8.62 -0.87 -9.57
N LYS A 183 9.04 -0.42 -10.76
CA LYS A 183 9.65 -1.27 -11.78
C LYS A 183 10.73 -2.13 -11.13
N GLU A 184 10.68 -3.44 -11.31
CA GLU A 184 11.69 -4.37 -10.80
C GLU A 184 13.05 -3.94 -11.34
N GLU A 185 13.86 -3.29 -10.53
CA GLU A 185 15.28 -3.08 -10.83
C GLU A 185 16.10 -4.24 -10.27
N VAL A 186 17.01 -4.73 -11.07
CA VAL A 186 17.86 -5.91 -10.80
C VAL A 186 18.76 -5.75 -9.57
N LEU A 187 18.92 -4.53 -9.04
CA LEU A 187 19.75 -4.20 -7.87
C LEU A 187 18.92 -3.50 -6.79
N GLY A 188 18.02 -4.25 -6.15
CA GLY A 188 17.19 -3.75 -5.07
C GLY A 188 17.84 -3.81 -3.68
N ARG A 189 17.15 -3.26 -2.67
CA ARG A 189 17.43 -3.46 -1.25
C ARG A 189 16.69 -4.68 -0.72
N SER A 190 17.26 -5.33 0.28
CA SER A 190 16.53 -6.31 1.08
C SER A 190 15.58 -5.58 2.04
N LEU A 191 14.60 -6.29 2.61
CA LEU A 191 13.75 -5.72 3.64
C LEU A 191 14.55 -5.35 4.89
N VAL A 192 15.60 -6.13 5.18
CA VAL A 192 16.50 -5.87 6.31
C VAL A 192 17.23 -4.53 6.14
N ASP A 193 17.60 -4.19 4.90
CA ASP A 193 18.35 -2.96 4.58
C ASP A 193 17.44 -1.77 4.19
N PHE A 194 16.14 -2.00 4.11
CA PHE A 194 15.18 -0.99 3.60
C PHE A 194 14.98 0.17 4.57
N VAL A 195 14.87 -0.16 5.85
CA VAL A 195 14.77 0.80 6.96
C VAL A 195 15.67 0.36 8.11
N THR A 196 15.95 1.29 9.03
CA THR A 196 16.64 0.93 10.28
C THR A 196 15.63 0.22 11.20
N TRP A 197 15.95 -1.01 11.58
CA TRP A 197 15.18 -1.80 12.54
C TRP A 197 15.78 -1.67 13.93
N ASP A 198 14.96 -1.40 14.94
CA ASP A 198 15.41 -1.39 16.33
C ASP A 198 15.74 -2.79 16.82
N ARG A 199 15.05 -3.79 16.30
CA ARG A 199 15.31 -5.18 16.60
C ARG A 199 14.90 -6.11 15.46
N VAL A 200 15.76 -7.07 15.13
CA VAL A 200 15.44 -8.20 14.24
C VAL A 200 15.42 -9.46 15.10
N VAL A 201 14.28 -10.15 15.13
CA VAL A 201 14.05 -11.34 15.97
C VAL A 201 13.73 -12.51 15.07
N ARG A 202 14.39 -13.66 15.29
CA ARG A 202 14.03 -14.94 14.67
C ARG A 202 13.09 -15.70 15.60
N ILE A 203 11.98 -16.22 15.04
CA ILE A 203 10.94 -16.95 15.75
C ILE A 203 10.65 -18.29 15.08
#